data_843c9eec60d0822f2bd5698790130881
#
_entry.id   843c9eec60d0822f2bd5698790130881
#
_cell.length_a   1.000
_cell.length_b   1.000
_cell.length_c   1.000
_cell.angle_alpha   90.00
_cell.angle_beta   90.00
_cell.angle_gamma   90.00
#
_symmetry.space_group_name_H-M   'P 1'
#
loop_
_entity.id
_entity.type
_entity.pdbx_description
1 polymer ?
#
loop_
_entity_poly.entity_id
_entity_poly.type
_entity_poly.pdbx_seq_one_letter_code
_entity_poly.pdbx_strand_id
1 'polypeptide(L)'
;GLKDYVPALESYVKNYGAELKFFHNLVAVDGPAKTATFEVKKPDTPAERVTVEFDMMHVTPPQCAPDFIRVSPLADAAGWVDVDQATLRHKTYDNIWSLGDVMNAPNAKTAAAARIQAPIVAENVLADIRGRAPTAQYNGYGSCPLTVERGKIVLAEFGYGGTLLPSFPTWLLDGTKPTRAAWLLKEKILPPVYWQAMLRGREWMAKPEKVSAA
;
A
#
# COMPACT_ATOMS: atom_id res chain seq x y z
N GLY A 1 -1.41 8.03 9.86
CA GLY A 1 -2.28 7.83 8.68
C GLY A 1 -2.39 9.11 7.85
N LEU A 2 -2.94 9.00 6.67
CA LEU A 2 -3.18 10.15 5.79
C LEU A 2 -4.32 11.01 6.37
N LYS A 3 -4.01 12.24 6.75
CA LYS A 3 -4.91 13.12 7.52
C LYS A 3 -6.27 13.33 6.86
N ASP A 4 -6.31 13.39 5.54
CA ASP A 4 -7.51 13.67 4.75
C ASP A 4 -8.57 12.57 4.83
N TYR A 5 -8.18 11.32 5.12
CA TYR A 5 -9.09 10.17 5.24
C TYR A 5 -9.53 9.86 6.66
N VAL A 6 -8.79 10.37 7.65
CA VAL A 6 -9.03 10.09 9.08
C VAL A 6 -10.45 10.47 9.52
N PRO A 7 -10.99 11.67 9.19
CA PRO A 7 -12.32 12.06 9.67
C PRO A 7 -13.43 11.10 9.24
N ALA A 8 -13.37 10.61 8.00
CA ALA A 8 -14.35 9.63 7.51
C ALA A 8 -14.25 8.31 8.27
N LEU A 9 -13.02 7.80 8.47
CA LEU A 9 -12.79 6.53 9.18
C LEU A 9 -13.21 6.62 10.65
N GLU A 10 -12.87 7.69 11.35
CA GLU A 10 -13.26 7.92 12.75
C GLU A 10 -14.78 7.97 12.93
N SER A 11 -15.50 8.57 11.97
CA SER A 11 -16.95 8.57 12.00
C SER A 11 -17.55 7.16 11.99
N TYR A 12 -16.96 6.25 11.22
CA TYR A 12 -17.39 4.85 11.17
C TYR A 12 -16.99 4.07 12.42
N VAL A 13 -15.81 4.31 12.97
CA VAL A 13 -15.41 3.73 14.26
C VAL A 13 -16.46 4.08 15.33
N LYS A 14 -16.84 5.35 15.40
CA LYS A 14 -17.88 5.84 16.32
C LYS A 14 -19.25 5.21 16.03
N ASN A 15 -19.65 5.13 14.77
CA ASN A 15 -20.95 4.57 14.37
C ASN A 15 -21.06 3.08 14.69
N TYR A 16 -19.96 2.33 14.61
CA TYR A 16 -19.89 0.92 14.98
C TYR A 16 -19.74 0.69 16.49
N GLY A 17 -19.58 1.75 17.29
CA GLY A 17 -19.30 1.63 18.71
C GLY A 17 -17.96 0.94 19.01
N ALA A 18 -17.02 1.01 18.05
CA ALA A 18 -15.72 0.38 18.19
C ALA A 18 -14.79 1.23 19.06
N GLU A 19 -13.99 0.57 19.90
CA GLU A 19 -12.97 1.22 20.71
C GLU A 19 -11.62 1.21 19.96
N LEU A 20 -11.00 2.38 19.79
CA LEU A 20 -9.65 2.52 19.23
C LEU A 20 -8.61 2.50 20.35
N LYS A 21 -7.68 1.55 20.29
CA LYS A 21 -6.54 1.44 21.22
C LYS A 21 -5.25 1.66 20.45
N PHE A 22 -4.70 2.86 20.55
CA PHE A 22 -3.38 3.17 19.98
C PHE A 22 -2.26 2.67 20.89
N PHE A 23 -1.07 2.51 20.34
CA PHE A 23 0.14 2.04 21.04
C PHE A 23 0.05 0.61 21.60
N HIS A 24 -0.91 -0.18 21.14
CA HIS A 24 -1.06 -1.59 21.51
C HIS A 24 -0.46 -2.47 20.42
N ASN A 25 0.65 -3.13 20.72
CA ASN A 25 1.29 -4.09 19.83
C ASN A 25 0.97 -5.52 20.30
N LEU A 26 0.33 -6.32 19.43
CA LEU A 26 0.03 -7.73 19.73
C LEU A 26 1.33 -8.53 19.81
N VAL A 27 1.58 -9.17 20.95
CA VAL A 27 2.81 -9.94 21.20
C VAL A 27 2.57 -11.43 21.49
N ALA A 28 1.36 -11.80 21.91
CA ALA A 28 1.01 -13.21 22.11
C ALA A 28 -0.49 -13.45 21.95
N VAL A 29 -0.84 -14.66 21.52
CA VAL A 29 -2.23 -15.14 21.43
C VAL A 29 -2.29 -16.54 22.03
N ASP A 30 -3.24 -16.75 22.94
CA ASP A 30 -3.63 -18.07 23.42
C ASP A 30 -5.01 -18.40 22.84
N GLY A 31 -5.04 -19.24 21.80
CA GLY A 31 -6.27 -19.62 21.11
C GLY A 31 -7.22 -20.45 21.98
N PRO A 32 -6.74 -21.47 22.71
CA PRO A 32 -7.56 -22.24 23.64
C PRO A 32 -8.19 -21.39 24.75
N ALA A 33 -7.44 -20.47 25.35
CA ALA A 33 -7.93 -19.55 26.37
C ALA A 33 -8.68 -18.34 25.80
N LYS A 34 -8.67 -18.15 24.47
CA LYS A 34 -9.23 -16.98 23.77
C LYS A 34 -8.71 -15.66 24.34
N THR A 35 -7.43 -15.57 24.59
CA THR A 35 -6.79 -14.35 25.10
C THR A 35 -5.70 -13.83 24.18
N ALA A 36 -5.57 -12.51 24.12
CA ALA A 36 -4.54 -11.80 23.37
C ALA A 36 -3.78 -10.87 24.30
N THR A 37 -2.44 -10.95 24.28
CA THR A 37 -1.58 -10.09 25.07
C THR A 37 -0.97 -9.02 24.17
N PHE A 38 -1.12 -7.77 24.58
CA PHE A 38 -0.57 -6.59 23.92
C PHE A 38 0.52 -5.96 24.78
N GLU A 39 1.62 -5.57 24.14
CA GLU A 39 2.56 -4.62 24.70
C GLU A 39 2.07 -3.21 24.41
N VAL A 40 1.83 -2.45 25.45
CA VAL A 40 1.36 -1.06 25.38
C VAL A 40 2.52 -0.14 25.68
N LYS A 41 2.96 0.64 24.69
CA LYS A 41 4.08 1.57 24.84
C LYS A 41 3.67 2.96 24.37
N LYS A 42 3.20 3.79 25.30
CA LYS A 42 2.93 5.21 25.05
C LYS A 42 4.24 6.01 25.08
N PRO A 43 4.31 7.17 24.42
CA PRO A 43 5.45 8.08 24.55
C PRO A 43 5.76 8.35 26.03
N ASP A 44 7.04 8.37 26.36
CA ASP A 44 7.57 8.71 27.68
C ASP A 44 7.07 7.85 28.85
N THR A 45 6.54 6.65 28.57
CA THR A 45 6.11 5.69 29.60
C THR A 45 6.80 4.35 29.44
N PRO A 46 7.06 3.61 30.54
CA PRO A 46 7.48 2.23 30.44
C PRO A 46 6.46 1.38 29.68
N ALA A 47 6.96 0.37 28.96
CA ALA A 47 6.06 -0.60 28.33
C ALA A 47 5.35 -1.45 29.40
N GLU A 48 4.06 -1.67 29.21
CA GLU A 48 3.25 -2.56 30.04
C GLU A 48 2.62 -3.67 29.19
N ARG A 49 2.22 -4.79 29.81
CA ARG A 49 1.49 -5.85 29.13
C ARG A 49 0.02 -5.88 29.57
N VAL A 50 -0.86 -5.89 28.60
CA VAL A 50 -2.31 -5.98 28.83
C VAL A 50 -2.85 -7.21 28.11
N THR A 51 -3.55 -8.09 28.81
CA THR A 51 -4.23 -9.24 28.25
C THR A 51 -5.73 -8.97 28.16
N VAL A 52 -6.32 -9.27 26.99
CA VAL A 52 -7.75 -9.11 26.73
C VAL A 52 -8.33 -10.44 26.22
N GLU A 53 -9.58 -10.70 26.57
CA GLU A 53 -10.33 -11.84 26.03
C GLU A 53 -10.97 -11.46 24.70
N PHE A 54 -11.17 -12.45 23.81
CA PHE A 54 -11.85 -12.26 22.54
C PHE A 54 -12.73 -13.47 22.19
N ASP A 55 -13.84 -13.22 21.53
CA ASP A 55 -14.66 -14.27 20.91
C ASP A 55 -14.20 -14.56 19.49
N MET A 56 -13.84 -13.53 18.75
CA MET A 56 -13.27 -13.59 17.41
C MET A 56 -12.14 -12.57 17.28
N MET A 57 -11.07 -12.96 16.61
CA MET A 57 -9.92 -12.11 16.37
C MET A 57 -9.60 -12.03 14.88
N HIS A 58 -9.38 -10.80 14.39
CA HIS A 58 -8.77 -10.56 13.09
C HIS A 58 -7.41 -9.89 13.30
N VAL A 59 -6.35 -10.54 12.85
CA VAL A 59 -4.97 -10.05 13.00
C VAL A 59 -4.39 -9.71 11.64
N THR A 60 -3.80 -8.53 11.53
CA THR A 60 -2.96 -8.13 10.39
C THR A 60 -1.52 -8.01 10.88
N PRO A 61 -0.70 -9.06 10.72
CA PRO A 61 0.68 -9.03 11.19
C PRO A 61 1.54 -8.08 10.35
N PRO A 62 2.68 -7.61 10.88
CA PRO A 62 3.66 -6.87 10.10
C PRO A 62 4.11 -7.67 8.88
N GLN A 63 4.24 -7.00 7.75
CA GLN A 63 4.72 -7.61 6.53
C GLN A 63 6.24 -7.76 6.55
N CYS A 64 6.74 -8.80 5.88
CA CYS A 64 8.17 -8.99 5.61
C CYS A 64 8.36 -9.45 4.16
N ALA A 65 9.54 -9.24 3.62
CA ALA A 65 9.88 -9.82 2.33
C ALA A 65 10.06 -11.35 2.46
N PRO A 66 9.88 -12.11 1.36
CA PRO A 66 10.16 -13.55 1.35
C PRO A 66 11.58 -13.87 1.81
N ASP A 67 11.77 -15.01 2.47
CA ASP A 67 13.06 -15.38 3.06
C ASP A 67 14.20 -15.39 2.04
N PHE A 68 13.95 -15.89 0.82
CA PHE A 68 14.97 -15.91 -0.23
C PHE A 68 15.46 -14.51 -0.65
N ILE A 69 14.63 -13.47 -0.47
CA ILE A 69 15.07 -12.08 -0.64
C ILE A 69 15.85 -11.60 0.59
N ARG A 70 15.32 -11.86 1.79
CA ARG A 70 15.90 -11.38 3.05
C ARG A 70 17.34 -11.85 3.28
N VAL A 71 17.67 -13.04 2.77
CA VAL A 71 19.02 -13.62 2.88
C VAL A 71 19.88 -13.36 1.63
N SER A 72 19.37 -12.68 0.64
CA SER A 72 20.08 -12.37 -0.61
C SER A 72 20.88 -11.08 -0.51
N PRO A 73 21.88 -10.86 -1.38
CA PRO A 73 22.61 -9.59 -1.46
C PRO A 73 21.76 -8.43 -2.03
N LEU A 74 20.51 -8.67 -2.38
CA LEU A 74 19.59 -7.66 -2.89
C LEU A 74 18.85 -6.92 -1.77
N ALA A 75 18.91 -7.46 -0.54
CA ALA A 75 18.14 -6.92 0.57
C ALA A 75 18.84 -5.72 1.23
N ASP A 76 18.04 -4.74 1.64
CA ASP A 76 18.46 -3.72 2.59
C ASP A 76 18.51 -4.28 4.03
N ALA A 77 18.86 -3.44 5.00
CA ALA A 77 18.94 -3.83 6.42
C ALA A 77 17.58 -4.31 7.00
N ALA A 78 16.46 -3.93 6.39
CA ALA A 78 15.11 -4.36 6.79
C ALA A 78 14.65 -5.63 6.04
N GLY A 79 15.45 -6.14 5.12
CA GLY A 79 15.19 -7.36 4.36
C GLY A 79 14.40 -7.16 3.06
N TRP A 80 14.19 -5.94 2.60
CA TRP A 80 13.50 -5.62 1.35
C TRP A 80 14.49 -5.37 0.22
N VAL A 81 14.11 -5.62 -1.04
CA VAL A 81 14.97 -5.28 -2.19
C VAL A 81 15.24 -3.78 -2.19
N ASP A 82 16.54 -3.41 -2.15
CA ASP A 82 16.99 -2.03 -2.03
C ASP A 82 16.98 -1.30 -3.37
N VAL A 83 15.94 -0.50 -3.62
CA VAL A 83 15.74 0.21 -4.89
C VAL A 83 15.81 1.72 -4.74
N ASP A 84 16.20 2.39 -5.82
CA ASP A 84 15.92 3.80 -6.01
C ASP A 84 14.40 4.00 -6.15
N GLN A 85 13.85 4.93 -5.37
CA GLN A 85 12.41 5.09 -5.22
C GLN A 85 11.72 5.64 -6.48
N ALA A 86 12.44 6.35 -7.32
CA ALA A 86 11.90 6.92 -8.55
C ALA A 86 12.01 5.93 -9.72
N THR A 87 13.18 5.37 -9.94
CA THR A 87 13.43 4.51 -11.10
C THR A 87 13.08 3.06 -10.88
N LEU A 88 13.00 2.61 -9.63
CA LEU A 88 12.80 1.23 -9.18
C LEU A 88 13.97 0.29 -9.56
N ARG A 89 15.13 0.87 -9.86
CA ARG A 89 16.39 0.16 -10.09
C ARG A 89 17.06 -0.15 -8.77
N HIS A 90 17.69 -1.31 -8.65
CA HIS A 90 18.48 -1.66 -7.48
C HIS A 90 19.65 -0.69 -7.31
N LYS A 91 19.91 -0.24 -6.07
CA LYS A 91 20.94 0.79 -5.82
C LYS A 91 22.37 0.31 -6.04
N THR A 92 22.61 -1.00 -5.88
CA THR A 92 23.95 -1.59 -6.00
C THR A 92 24.15 -2.33 -7.34
N TYR A 93 23.11 -3.00 -7.83
CA TYR A 93 23.18 -3.85 -9.02
C TYR A 93 22.43 -3.21 -10.18
N ASP A 94 23.16 -2.70 -11.13
CA ASP A 94 22.62 -1.91 -12.25
C ASP A 94 21.68 -2.68 -13.18
N ASN A 95 21.81 -4.00 -13.24
CA ASN A 95 20.98 -4.88 -14.06
C ASN A 95 19.79 -5.48 -13.31
N ILE A 96 19.49 -5.01 -12.11
CA ILE A 96 18.39 -5.52 -11.27
C ILE A 96 17.36 -4.42 -11.04
N TRP A 97 16.11 -4.81 -11.18
CA TRP A 97 14.94 -3.97 -10.99
C TRP A 97 13.94 -4.68 -10.08
N SER A 98 13.13 -3.94 -9.35
CA SER A 98 12.12 -4.55 -8.49
C SER A 98 10.83 -3.75 -8.49
N LEU A 99 9.71 -4.42 -8.21
CA LEU A 99 8.38 -3.82 -8.07
C LEU A 99 7.50 -4.63 -7.10
N GLY A 100 6.37 -4.07 -6.74
CA GLY A 100 5.40 -4.73 -5.85
C GLY A 100 5.84 -4.77 -4.39
N ASP A 101 5.39 -5.80 -3.69
CA ASP A 101 5.49 -5.86 -2.23
C ASP A 101 6.90 -6.14 -1.71
N VAL A 102 7.79 -6.60 -2.57
CA VAL A 102 9.12 -7.12 -2.18
C VAL A 102 10.18 -6.03 -1.98
N MET A 103 9.96 -4.82 -2.47
CA MET A 103 10.93 -3.72 -2.44
C MET A 103 10.70 -2.72 -1.30
N ASN A 104 11.73 -1.91 -1.02
CA ASN A 104 11.76 -0.94 0.08
C ASN A 104 11.19 0.45 -0.27
N ALA A 105 10.49 0.63 -1.39
CA ALA A 105 9.86 1.91 -1.68
C ALA A 105 8.89 2.31 -0.55
N PRO A 106 8.98 3.53 0.01
CA PRO A 106 8.28 3.94 1.23
C PRO A 106 6.81 4.27 0.96
N ASN A 107 6.08 3.33 0.40
CA ASN A 107 4.65 3.46 0.12
C ASN A 107 3.91 2.18 0.48
N ALA A 108 2.56 2.27 0.48
CA ALA A 108 1.72 1.11 0.76
C ALA A 108 1.92 0.03 -0.32
N LYS A 109 2.13 -1.19 0.14
CA LYS A 109 2.27 -2.38 -0.70
C LYS A 109 0.89 -2.82 -1.15
N THR A 110 0.44 -2.29 -2.29
CA THR A 110 -0.91 -2.52 -2.84
C THR A 110 -0.85 -2.98 -4.29
N ALA A 111 -1.86 -3.72 -4.73
CA ALA A 111 -1.99 -4.12 -6.13
C ALA A 111 -2.04 -2.90 -7.09
N ALA A 112 -2.64 -1.79 -6.65
CA ALA A 112 -2.67 -0.54 -7.41
C ALA A 112 -1.27 0.05 -7.60
N ALA A 113 -0.42 -0.01 -6.57
CA ALA A 113 0.98 0.40 -6.66
C ALA A 113 1.74 -0.49 -7.67
N ALA A 114 1.66 -1.81 -7.52
CA ALA A 114 2.31 -2.76 -8.44
C ALA A 114 1.88 -2.55 -9.90
N ARG A 115 0.60 -2.24 -10.13
CA ARG A 115 0.07 -1.93 -11.45
C ARG A 115 0.74 -0.72 -12.10
N ILE A 116 1.00 0.35 -11.33
CA ILE A 116 1.70 1.54 -11.84
C ILE A 116 3.20 1.30 -11.99
N GLN A 117 3.79 0.53 -11.08
CA GLN A 117 5.23 0.22 -11.09
C GLN A 117 5.62 -0.67 -12.28
N ALA A 118 4.78 -1.63 -12.67
CA ALA A 118 5.10 -2.59 -13.73
C ALA A 118 5.47 -1.93 -15.07
N PRO A 119 4.70 -1.00 -15.66
CA PRO A 119 5.09 -0.33 -16.89
C PRO A 119 6.31 0.59 -16.72
N ILE A 120 6.54 1.16 -15.54
CA ILE A 120 7.74 1.97 -15.24
C ILE A 120 8.99 1.08 -15.30
N VAL A 121 8.97 -0.05 -14.61
CA VAL A 121 10.08 -1.01 -14.64
C VAL A 121 10.30 -1.53 -16.06
N ALA A 122 9.25 -1.92 -16.78
CA ALA A 122 9.37 -2.41 -18.15
C ALA A 122 10.01 -1.36 -19.09
N GLU A 123 9.60 -0.10 -19.00
CA GLU A 123 10.17 0.98 -19.80
C GLU A 123 11.65 1.22 -19.46
N ASN A 124 11.98 1.25 -18.17
CA ASN A 124 13.34 1.48 -17.71
C ASN A 124 14.28 0.34 -18.06
N VAL A 125 13.83 -0.91 -17.94
CA VAL A 125 14.58 -2.10 -18.42
C VAL A 125 14.84 -2.02 -19.93
N LEU A 126 13.84 -1.65 -20.71
CA LEU A 126 14.02 -1.49 -22.17
C LEU A 126 14.95 -0.33 -22.51
N ALA A 127 14.99 0.74 -21.73
CA ALA A 127 15.96 1.82 -21.90
C ALA A 127 17.37 1.33 -21.59
N ASP A 128 17.55 0.59 -20.49
CA ASP A 128 18.84 0.03 -20.07
C ASP A 128 19.42 -0.96 -21.10
N ILE A 129 18.61 -1.88 -21.60
CA ILE A 129 19.01 -2.81 -22.70
C ILE A 129 19.50 -2.06 -23.94
N ARG A 130 19.00 -0.84 -24.18
CA ARG A 130 19.42 0.01 -25.31
C ARG A 130 20.55 0.97 -24.94
N GLY A 131 21.20 0.80 -23.80
CA GLY A 131 22.27 1.68 -23.31
C GLY A 131 21.83 3.09 -22.98
N ARG A 132 20.57 3.30 -22.60
CA ARG A 132 20.00 4.59 -22.24
C ARG A 132 19.67 4.66 -20.73
N ALA A 133 19.73 5.83 -20.18
CA ALA A 133 19.28 6.09 -18.81
C ALA A 133 17.78 5.79 -18.64
N PRO A 134 17.32 5.52 -17.42
CA PRO A 134 15.90 5.39 -17.11
C PRO A 134 15.08 6.59 -17.60
N THR A 135 13.94 6.32 -18.22
CA THR A 135 13.08 7.34 -18.84
C THR A 135 11.73 7.51 -18.15
N ALA A 136 11.42 6.62 -17.22
CA ALA A 136 10.17 6.63 -16.46
C ALA A 136 10.44 6.69 -14.95
N GLN A 137 9.52 7.32 -14.22
CA GLN A 137 9.62 7.46 -12.76
C GLN A 137 8.32 7.09 -12.06
N TYR A 138 8.47 6.58 -10.85
CA TYR A 138 7.38 6.28 -9.92
C TYR A 138 7.27 7.39 -8.88
N ASN A 139 6.08 7.89 -8.68
CA ASN A 139 5.77 8.99 -7.75
C ASN A 139 5.25 8.50 -6.39
N GLY A 140 5.33 7.20 -6.14
CA GLY A 140 4.84 6.61 -4.90
C GLY A 140 3.34 6.33 -4.89
N TYR A 141 2.66 6.36 -6.04
CA TYR A 141 1.22 6.12 -6.08
C TYR A 141 0.84 4.77 -5.46
N GLY A 142 -0.15 4.81 -4.58
CA GLY A 142 -0.84 3.66 -4.03
C GLY A 142 -2.30 3.97 -3.82
N SER A 143 -3.13 2.94 -3.82
CA SER A 143 -4.56 3.09 -3.58
C SER A 143 -5.08 2.00 -2.68
N CYS A 144 -5.89 2.41 -1.70
CA CYS A 144 -6.59 1.55 -0.77
C CYS A 144 -8.10 1.86 -0.81
N PRO A 145 -8.90 1.08 -1.55
CA PRO A 145 -10.35 1.24 -1.52
C PRO A 145 -10.92 0.66 -0.23
N LEU A 146 -10.99 1.49 0.82
CA LEU A 146 -11.39 1.13 2.18
C LEU A 146 -12.90 0.97 2.26
N THR A 147 -13.37 -0.26 2.40
CA THR A 147 -14.79 -0.55 2.61
C THR A 147 -15.17 -0.18 4.04
N VAL A 148 -16.00 0.84 4.20
CA VAL A 148 -16.43 1.35 5.52
C VAL A 148 -17.82 0.86 5.91
N GLU A 149 -18.66 0.57 4.94
CA GLU A 149 -19.93 -0.14 5.10
C GLU A 149 -20.32 -0.82 3.78
N ARG A 150 -21.33 -1.67 3.81
CA ARG A 150 -21.86 -2.26 2.56
C ARG A 150 -22.39 -1.17 1.63
N GLY A 151 -21.82 -1.09 0.45
CA GLY A 151 -22.22 -0.10 -0.55
C GLY A 151 -21.46 1.23 -0.49
N LYS A 152 -20.50 1.41 0.43
CA LYS A 152 -19.68 2.61 0.51
C LYS A 152 -18.20 2.34 0.77
N ILE A 153 -17.38 3.08 0.06
CA ILE A 153 -15.92 3.02 0.13
C ILE A 153 -15.35 4.43 0.25
N VAL A 154 -14.35 4.57 1.11
CA VAL A 154 -13.39 5.67 1.10
C VAL A 154 -12.26 5.24 0.17
N LEU A 155 -12.07 5.95 -0.94
CA LEU A 155 -11.04 5.64 -1.94
C LEU A 155 -9.77 6.41 -1.62
N ALA A 156 -8.92 5.84 -0.78
CA ALA A 156 -7.66 6.46 -0.44
C ALA A 156 -6.64 6.27 -1.58
N GLU A 157 -6.20 7.39 -2.17
CA GLU A 157 -5.20 7.45 -3.25
C GLU A 157 -4.13 8.46 -2.86
N PHE A 158 -2.88 8.03 -2.86
CA PHE A 158 -1.78 8.82 -2.33
C PHE A 158 -0.44 8.45 -2.97
N GLY A 159 0.49 9.38 -2.91
CA GLY A 159 1.88 9.24 -3.35
C GLY A 159 2.88 9.39 -2.21
N TYR A 160 4.14 9.57 -2.57
CA TYR A 160 5.19 9.83 -1.61
C TYR A 160 4.90 11.04 -0.72
N GLY A 161 5.31 10.96 0.55
CA GLY A 161 5.04 12.00 1.52
C GLY A 161 3.57 12.17 1.91
N GLY A 162 2.68 11.28 1.47
CA GLY A 162 1.24 11.35 1.73
C GLY A 162 0.50 12.37 0.86
N THR A 163 1.09 12.78 -0.26
CA THR A 163 0.43 13.64 -1.24
C THR A 163 -0.81 12.96 -1.80
N LEU A 164 -1.93 13.66 -1.89
CA LEU A 164 -3.14 13.13 -2.52
C LEU A 164 -2.94 13.02 -4.04
N LEU A 165 -3.23 11.85 -4.60
CA LEU A 165 -3.14 11.57 -6.04
C LEU A 165 -4.45 10.96 -6.56
N PRO A 166 -5.57 11.70 -6.54
CA PRO A 166 -6.86 11.16 -6.95
C PRO A 166 -6.88 10.83 -8.45
N SER A 167 -7.33 9.61 -8.80
CA SER A 167 -7.51 9.19 -10.20
C SER A 167 -8.66 9.90 -10.90
N PHE A 168 -9.59 10.47 -10.15
CA PHE A 168 -10.77 11.16 -10.67
C PHE A 168 -10.86 12.58 -10.13
N PRO A 169 -11.43 13.52 -10.89
CA PRO A 169 -11.74 14.85 -10.37
C PRO A 169 -12.62 14.75 -9.10
N THR A 170 -12.32 15.54 -8.09
CA THR A 170 -13.03 15.48 -6.78
C THR A 170 -14.51 15.81 -6.86
N TRP A 171 -14.93 16.60 -7.85
CA TRP A 171 -16.36 16.86 -8.12
C TRP A 171 -17.10 15.63 -8.63
N LEU A 172 -16.41 14.66 -9.26
CA LEU A 172 -16.98 13.41 -9.73
C LEU A 172 -16.90 12.31 -8.65
N LEU A 173 -15.72 12.18 -8.03
CA LEU A 173 -15.47 11.19 -6.99
C LEU A 173 -14.50 11.78 -5.96
N ASP A 174 -15.02 12.24 -4.83
CA ASP A 174 -14.24 12.67 -3.69
C ASP A 174 -13.84 11.43 -2.87
N GLY A 175 -12.61 10.97 -3.08
CA GLY A 175 -12.07 9.77 -2.42
C GLY A 175 -11.95 9.91 -0.90
N THR A 176 -11.96 11.13 -0.35
CA THR A 176 -11.90 11.36 1.10
C THR A 176 -13.22 11.07 1.80
N LYS A 177 -14.31 10.92 1.05
CA LYS A 177 -15.65 10.64 1.56
C LYS A 177 -16.13 9.24 1.20
N PRO A 178 -16.97 8.63 2.04
CA PRO A 178 -17.61 7.35 1.73
C PRO A 178 -18.60 7.51 0.57
N THR A 179 -18.35 6.85 -0.56
CA THR A 179 -19.20 6.98 -1.74
C THR A 179 -19.66 5.65 -2.30
N ARG A 180 -20.89 5.64 -2.87
CA ARG A 180 -21.40 4.51 -3.65
C ARG A 180 -20.69 4.38 -4.99
N ALA A 181 -20.21 5.49 -5.57
CA ALA A 181 -19.48 5.47 -6.82
C ALA A 181 -18.17 4.67 -6.67
N ALA A 182 -17.43 4.88 -5.59
CA ALA A 182 -16.23 4.09 -5.29
C ALA A 182 -16.55 2.60 -5.00
N TRP A 183 -17.71 2.31 -4.40
CA TRP A 183 -18.17 0.93 -4.25
C TRP A 183 -18.42 0.26 -5.60
N LEU A 184 -19.16 0.90 -6.50
CA LEU A 184 -19.43 0.39 -7.85
C LEU A 184 -18.13 0.21 -8.66
N LEU A 185 -17.20 1.16 -8.53
CA LEU A 185 -15.86 1.04 -9.12
C LEU A 185 -15.18 -0.25 -8.66
N LYS A 186 -15.11 -0.48 -7.35
CA LYS A 186 -14.45 -1.67 -6.78
C LYS A 186 -15.17 -2.96 -7.13
N GLU A 187 -16.49 -3.00 -6.99
CA GLU A 187 -17.28 -4.23 -7.11
C GLU A 187 -17.55 -4.65 -8.54
N LYS A 188 -17.82 -3.68 -9.42
CA LYS A 188 -18.33 -3.95 -10.78
C LYS A 188 -17.35 -3.61 -11.89
N ILE A 189 -16.49 -2.60 -11.70
CA ILE A 189 -15.62 -2.11 -12.78
C ILE A 189 -14.21 -2.71 -12.68
N LEU A 190 -13.59 -2.69 -11.52
CA LEU A 190 -12.22 -3.18 -11.36
C LEU A 190 -12.04 -4.68 -11.69
N PRO A 191 -12.96 -5.61 -11.35
CA PRO A 191 -12.79 -7.01 -11.71
C PRO A 191 -12.74 -7.24 -13.24
N PRO A 192 -13.68 -6.77 -14.05
CA PRO A 192 -13.56 -6.91 -15.51
C PRO A 192 -12.36 -6.14 -16.09
N VAL A 193 -11.98 -5.00 -15.56
CA VAL A 193 -10.74 -4.31 -15.94
C VAL A 193 -9.52 -5.19 -15.70
N TYR A 194 -9.43 -5.83 -14.55
CA TYR A 194 -8.34 -6.76 -14.25
C TYR A 194 -8.30 -7.92 -15.25
N TRP A 195 -9.39 -8.66 -15.41
CA TRP A 195 -9.41 -9.87 -16.22
C TRP A 195 -9.39 -9.62 -17.74
N GLN A 196 -10.05 -8.57 -18.22
CA GLN A 196 -10.26 -8.33 -19.65
C GLN A 196 -9.32 -7.29 -20.26
N ALA A 197 -8.69 -6.46 -19.43
CA ALA A 197 -7.75 -5.46 -19.87
C ALA A 197 -6.33 -5.68 -19.33
N MET A 198 -6.11 -5.56 -18.03
CA MET A 198 -4.78 -5.62 -17.42
C MET A 198 -4.02 -6.92 -17.78
N LEU A 199 -4.62 -8.09 -17.55
CA LEU A 199 -4.01 -9.37 -17.88
C LEU A 199 -3.82 -9.61 -19.39
N ARG A 200 -4.36 -8.73 -20.24
CA ARG A 200 -4.20 -8.76 -21.69
C ARG A 200 -3.28 -7.64 -22.20
N GLY A 201 -2.55 -6.97 -21.30
CA GLY A 201 -1.65 -5.87 -21.63
C GLY A 201 -2.35 -4.59 -22.09
N ARG A 202 -3.64 -4.44 -21.81
CA ARG A 202 -4.41 -3.24 -22.18
C ARG A 202 -4.50 -2.32 -20.98
N GLU A 203 -3.55 -1.39 -20.87
CA GLU A 203 -3.46 -0.42 -19.79
C GLU A 203 -3.59 1.01 -20.34
N TRP A 204 -4.54 1.79 -19.80
CA TRP A 204 -4.72 3.19 -20.21
C TRP A 204 -4.53 4.19 -19.08
N MET A 205 -4.78 3.79 -17.80
CA MET A 205 -4.63 4.66 -16.63
C MET A 205 -3.33 4.42 -15.83
N ALA A 206 -2.39 3.65 -16.39
CA ALA A 206 -1.12 3.30 -15.78
C ALA A 206 0.08 3.70 -16.66
N LYS A 207 -0.05 4.80 -17.40
CA LYS A 207 1.07 5.32 -18.21
C LYS A 207 2.15 5.86 -17.29
N PRO A 208 3.43 5.48 -17.51
CA PRO A 208 4.55 5.98 -16.73
C PRO A 208 4.69 7.50 -16.84
N GLU A 209 4.95 8.16 -15.72
CA GLU A 209 5.46 9.53 -15.77
C GLU A 209 6.87 9.53 -16.36
N LYS A 210 7.13 10.49 -17.23
CA LYS A 210 8.47 10.63 -17.84
C LYS A 210 9.39 11.38 -16.90
N VAL A 211 10.64 10.92 -16.84
CA VAL A 211 11.70 11.70 -16.21
C VAL A 211 11.84 13.01 -16.97
N SER A 212 11.70 14.14 -16.29
CA SER A 212 11.94 15.43 -16.90
C SER A 212 13.39 15.49 -17.38
N ALA A 213 13.61 15.84 -18.64
CA ALA A 213 14.94 16.11 -19.12
C ALA A 213 15.51 17.26 -18.28
N ALA A 214 16.65 17.01 -17.61
CA ALA A 214 17.38 18.01 -16.87
C ALA A 214 18.05 19.00 -17.84
#